data_9199038c81e06bb45722d01bb80c1d66
#
_entry.id   9199038c81e06bb45722d01bb80c1d66
#
_cell.length_a   1.000
_cell.length_b   1.000
_cell.length_c   1.000
_cell.angle_alpha   90.00
_cell.angle_beta   90.00
_cell.angle_gamma   90.00
#
_symmetry.space_group_name_H-M   'P 1'
#
loop_
_entity.id
_entity.type
_entity.pdbx_description
1 polymer ?
#
loop_
_entity_poly.entity_id
_entity_poly.type
_entity_poly.pdbx_seq_one_letter_code
_entity_poly.pdbx_strand_id
1 'polypeptide(L)'
;MRDYGFLMIGYEKPDMIQELQNSIPYDEIYTEGDNDDYGIENETHVTLVPCLDKHLNPDELKKELKELSKYMIMLTNISKFENEKYDVLKCDVGCYNLLDTNARICSKFPTYSEYKEYHPHLTIAYLKKGMADKYLQDSIMPLILLKPQCFIWSKVDEDEKDIKIKWT
;
A
#
# COMPACT_ATOMS: atom_id res chain seq x y z
N MET A 1 10.97 7.52 19.39
CA MET A 1 11.43 6.45 18.45
C MET A 1 10.26 5.51 18.22
N ARG A 2 9.83 5.28 16.98
CA ARG A 2 8.74 4.35 16.70
C ARG A 2 9.30 2.93 16.70
N ASP A 3 8.66 1.99 17.42
CA ASP A 3 9.09 0.60 17.50
C ASP A 3 8.47 -0.30 16.43
N TYR A 4 7.97 0.28 15.34
CA TYR A 4 7.32 -0.43 14.26
C TYR A 4 7.73 0.11 12.89
N GLY A 5 7.53 -0.73 11.90
CA GLY A 5 7.65 -0.40 10.48
C GLY A 5 6.45 -0.89 9.69
N PHE A 6 6.50 -0.70 8.38
CA PHE A 6 5.47 -1.14 7.45
C PHE A 6 5.99 -2.33 6.64
N LEU A 7 5.17 -3.38 6.53
CA LEU A 7 5.43 -4.48 5.62
C LEU A 7 4.55 -4.32 4.39
N MET A 8 5.16 -4.15 3.23
CA MET A 8 4.50 -3.86 1.97
C MET A 8 4.90 -4.87 0.90
N ILE A 9 4.05 -5.06 -0.08
CA ILE A 9 4.35 -5.83 -1.28
C ILE A 9 4.43 -4.85 -2.45
N GLY A 10 5.58 -4.85 -3.13
CA GLY A 10 5.83 -4.01 -4.30
C GLY A 10 5.35 -4.67 -5.59
N TYR A 11 4.77 -3.85 -6.47
CA TYR A 11 4.26 -4.23 -7.79
C TYR A 11 4.78 -3.29 -8.87
N GLU A 12 4.73 -3.73 -10.11
CA GLU A 12 4.92 -2.85 -11.26
C GLU A 12 3.70 -1.93 -11.40
N LYS A 13 3.95 -0.64 -11.66
CA LYS A 13 2.88 0.34 -11.81
C LYS A 13 2.15 0.11 -13.13
N PRO A 14 0.82 -0.14 -13.10
CA PRO A 14 0.05 -0.27 -14.33
C PRO A 14 -0.06 1.07 -15.06
N ASP A 15 -0.09 1.03 -16.40
CA ASP A 15 -0.24 2.24 -17.23
C ASP A 15 -1.47 3.05 -16.85
N MET A 16 -2.59 2.40 -16.56
CA MET A 16 -3.82 3.07 -16.14
C MET A 16 -3.63 3.91 -14.86
N ILE A 17 -2.89 3.39 -13.88
CA ILE A 17 -2.60 4.14 -12.65
C ILE A 17 -1.68 5.31 -12.95
N GLN A 18 -0.67 5.11 -13.80
CA GLN A 18 0.24 6.18 -14.22
C GLN A 18 -0.51 7.28 -14.99
N GLU A 19 -1.39 6.92 -15.91
CA GLU A 19 -2.22 7.87 -16.66
C GLU A 19 -3.15 8.65 -15.73
N LEU A 20 -3.78 7.96 -14.77
CA LEU A 20 -4.63 8.61 -13.76
C LEU A 20 -3.82 9.59 -12.93
N GLN A 21 -2.67 9.21 -12.41
CA GLN A 21 -1.78 10.10 -11.65
C GLN A 21 -1.37 11.33 -12.46
N ASN A 22 -1.02 11.15 -13.74
CA ASN A 22 -0.66 12.25 -14.64
C ASN A 22 -1.83 13.20 -14.93
N SER A 23 -3.06 12.74 -14.81
CA SER A 23 -4.27 13.56 -15.03
C SER A 23 -4.67 14.41 -13.83
N ILE A 24 -4.09 14.17 -12.66
CA ILE A 24 -4.42 14.91 -11.43
C ILE A 24 -3.77 16.30 -11.47
N PRO A 25 -4.55 17.39 -11.42
CA PRO A 25 -4.01 18.74 -11.35
C PRO A 25 -3.19 18.93 -10.06
N TYR A 26 -2.09 19.66 -10.17
CA TYR A 26 -1.20 19.93 -9.03
C TYR A 26 -1.90 20.63 -7.86
N ASP A 27 -2.83 21.53 -8.15
CA ASP A 27 -3.60 22.27 -7.15
C ASP A 27 -4.61 21.42 -6.37
N GLU A 28 -4.88 20.20 -6.80
CA GLU A 28 -5.72 19.23 -6.09
C GLU A 28 -4.93 18.31 -5.16
N ILE A 29 -3.62 18.24 -5.35
CA ILE A 29 -2.75 17.36 -4.55
C ILE A 29 -2.63 17.94 -3.14
N TYR A 30 -2.78 17.06 -2.14
CA TYR A 30 -2.52 17.39 -0.75
C TYR A 30 -1.05 17.13 -0.42
N THR A 31 -0.42 18.13 0.17
CA THR A 31 0.94 18.06 0.71
C THR A 31 0.98 18.75 2.07
N GLU A 32 1.88 18.37 2.94
CA GLU A 32 2.05 18.99 4.27
C GLU A 32 3.51 19.40 4.46
N GLY A 33 3.84 20.61 3.99
CA GLY A 33 5.21 21.12 4.01
C GLY A 33 6.16 20.27 3.16
N ASP A 34 7.33 19.92 3.72
CA ASP A 34 8.34 19.08 3.07
C ASP A 34 8.15 17.58 3.39
N ASN A 35 6.97 17.19 3.89
CA ASN A 35 6.68 15.80 4.22
C ASN A 35 6.35 14.98 2.97
N ASP A 36 7.22 14.04 2.63
CA ASP A 36 7.08 13.15 1.47
C ASP A 36 6.03 12.03 1.66
N ASP A 37 5.40 11.95 2.84
CA ASP A 37 4.35 10.95 3.12
C ASP A 37 3.04 11.20 2.35
N TYR A 38 2.90 12.37 1.70
CA TYR A 38 1.72 12.81 0.97
C TYR A 38 2.04 13.06 -0.50
N GLY A 39 1.04 13.42 -1.28
CA GLY A 39 1.19 13.73 -2.70
C GLY A 39 0.80 12.56 -3.61
N ILE A 40 1.47 12.46 -4.75
CA ILE A 40 1.33 11.32 -5.68
C ILE A 40 2.14 10.15 -5.14
N GLU A 41 1.51 8.96 -5.05
CA GLU A 41 2.24 7.75 -4.64
C GLU A 41 3.17 7.27 -5.76
N ASN A 42 4.47 7.38 -5.52
CA ASN A 42 5.47 7.02 -6.51
C ASN A 42 5.81 5.53 -6.51
N GLU A 43 5.72 4.86 -5.37
CA GLU A 43 5.97 3.43 -5.24
C GLU A 43 4.65 2.65 -5.28
N THR A 44 4.49 1.80 -6.28
CA THR A 44 3.30 0.96 -6.39
C THR A 44 3.39 -0.21 -5.42
N HIS A 45 2.63 -0.14 -4.34
CA HIS A 45 2.64 -1.16 -3.30
C HIS A 45 1.26 -1.39 -2.68
N VAL A 46 1.12 -2.53 -2.03
CA VAL A 46 0.02 -2.83 -1.11
C VAL A 46 0.62 -3.04 0.27
N THR A 47 0.19 -2.26 1.24
CA THR A 47 0.58 -2.49 2.64
C THR A 47 -0.05 -3.79 3.12
N LEU A 48 0.77 -4.75 3.48
CA LEU A 48 0.33 -6.03 4.01
C LEU A 48 0.09 -5.96 5.52
N VAL A 49 1.02 -5.36 6.25
CA VAL A 49 0.91 -5.17 7.71
C VAL A 49 1.41 -3.77 8.07
N PRO A 50 0.55 -2.85 8.49
CA PRO A 50 0.98 -1.62 9.10
C PRO A 50 1.45 -1.89 10.54
N CYS A 51 2.39 -1.12 11.03
CA CYS A 51 2.84 -1.17 12.42
C CYS A 51 3.36 -2.54 12.88
N LEU A 52 4.13 -3.24 12.04
CA LEU A 52 4.84 -4.46 12.39
C LEU A 52 6.09 -4.14 13.23
N ASP A 53 6.38 -4.95 14.25
CA ASP A 53 7.59 -4.78 15.08
C ASP A 53 8.87 -4.72 14.22
N LYS A 54 9.66 -3.66 14.37
CA LYS A 54 10.86 -3.43 13.57
C LYS A 54 12.06 -4.33 13.92
N HIS A 55 12.02 -4.99 15.07
CA HIS A 55 13.11 -5.83 15.55
C HIS A 55 13.02 -7.30 15.06
N LEU A 56 12.04 -7.60 14.20
CA LEU A 56 11.89 -8.93 13.64
C LEU A 56 13.06 -9.29 12.71
N ASN A 57 13.34 -10.59 12.66
CA ASN A 57 14.32 -11.11 11.73
C ASN A 57 13.74 -11.13 10.30
N PRO A 58 14.39 -10.47 9.31
CA PRO A 58 13.94 -10.46 7.93
C PRO A 58 13.75 -11.86 7.31
N ASP A 59 14.58 -12.83 7.71
CA ASP A 59 14.49 -14.22 7.19
C ASP A 59 13.23 -14.94 7.66
N GLU A 60 12.71 -14.62 8.85
CA GLU A 60 11.44 -15.15 9.33
C GLU A 60 10.27 -14.60 8.54
N LEU A 61 10.26 -13.29 8.27
CA LEU A 61 9.29 -12.65 7.40
C LEU A 61 9.34 -13.24 5.98
N LYS A 62 10.53 -13.44 5.44
CA LYS A 62 10.72 -14.03 4.11
C LYS A 62 10.08 -15.40 3.99
N LYS A 63 10.19 -16.24 5.01
CA LYS A 63 9.54 -17.57 5.04
C LYS A 63 8.03 -17.47 4.98
N GLU A 64 7.44 -16.55 5.78
CA GLU A 64 5.99 -16.35 5.81
C GLU A 64 5.44 -15.79 4.49
N LEU A 65 6.24 -14.99 3.79
CA LEU A 65 5.83 -14.31 2.56
C LEU A 65 6.08 -15.14 1.29
N LYS A 66 6.84 -16.22 1.38
CA LYS A 66 7.30 -17.00 0.22
C LYS A 66 6.15 -17.39 -0.73
N GLU A 67 5.02 -17.78 -0.19
CA GLU A 67 3.88 -18.23 -1.00
C GLU A 67 3.21 -17.07 -1.75
N LEU A 68 3.26 -15.83 -1.21
CA LEU A 68 2.64 -14.67 -1.87
C LEU A 68 3.23 -14.37 -3.24
N SER A 69 4.50 -14.71 -3.48
CA SER A 69 5.16 -14.51 -4.77
C SER A 69 4.46 -15.21 -5.94
N LYS A 70 3.65 -16.22 -5.64
CA LYS A 70 2.93 -17.05 -6.63
C LYS A 70 1.57 -16.48 -7.02
N TYR A 71 1.04 -15.54 -6.24
CA TYR A 71 -0.33 -15.06 -6.40
C TYR A 71 -0.37 -13.65 -6.94
N MET A 72 -1.12 -13.48 -8.02
CA MET A 72 -1.43 -12.16 -8.56
C MET A 72 -2.53 -11.50 -7.74
N ILE A 73 -2.49 -10.19 -7.66
CA ILE A 73 -3.60 -9.39 -7.16
C ILE A 73 -4.43 -8.87 -8.32
N MET A 74 -5.71 -8.63 -8.05
CA MET A 74 -6.62 -8.02 -9.01
C MET A 74 -7.02 -6.64 -8.49
N LEU A 75 -6.86 -5.63 -9.33
CA LEU A 75 -7.41 -4.30 -9.05
C LEU A 75 -8.91 -4.32 -9.36
N THR A 76 -9.75 -3.89 -8.42
CA THR A 76 -11.21 -4.05 -8.56
C THR A 76 -11.93 -2.74 -8.86
N ASN A 77 -11.69 -1.69 -8.11
CA ASN A 77 -12.33 -0.37 -8.33
C ASN A 77 -11.49 0.75 -7.74
N ILE A 78 -11.69 1.95 -8.27
CA ILE A 78 -11.13 3.17 -7.68
C ILE A 78 -12.09 3.66 -6.61
N SER A 79 -11.55 3.87 -5.42
CA SER A 79 -12.27 4.28 -4.24
C SER A 79 -11.45 5.28 -3.43
N LYS A 80 -11.94 5.73 -2.29
CA LYS A 80 -11.20 6.64 -1.42
C LYS A 80 -11.31 6.25 0.04
N PHE A 81 -10.32 6.66 0.83
CA PHE A 81 -10.49 6.89 2.26
C PHE A 81 -10.69 8.37 2.51
N GLU A 82 -11.61 8.69 3.39
CA GLU A 82 -11.83 10.06 3.83
C GLU A 82 -11.11 10.33 5.14
N ASN A 83 -10.39 11.44 5.17
CA ASN A 83 -9.79 11.98 6.38
C ASN A 83 -10.33 13.40 6.63
N GLU A 84 -10.09 13.97 7.78
CA GLU A 84 -10.53 15.34 8.09
C GLU A 84 -9.87 16.37 7.17
N LYS A 85 -8.59 16.21 6.85
CA LYS A 85 -7.77 17.15 6.07
C LYS A 85 -7.69 16.82 4.58
N TYR A 86 -7.74 15.54 4.22
CA TYR A 86 -7.49 15.08 2.86
C TYR A 86 -8.30 13.81 2.53
N ASP A 87 -8.33 13.47 1.27
CA ASP A 87 -8.82 12.19 0.78
C ASP A 87 -7.64 11.36 0.26
N VAL A 88 -7.67 10.05 0.48
CA VAL A 88 -6.72 9.11 -0.12
C VAL A 88 -7.39 8.43 -1.30
N LEU A 89 -7.02 8.81 -2.51
CA LEU A 89 -7.45 8.13 -3.73
C LEU A 89 -6.70 6.81 -3.85
N LYS A 90 -7.42 5.72 -3.99
CA LYS A 90 -6.86 4.37 -3.99
C LYS A 90 -7.59 3.43 -4.93
N CYS A 91 -6.95 2.31 -5.23
CA CYS A 91 -7.54 1.19 -5.90
C CYS A 91 -7.75 0.04 -4.91
N ASP A 92 -8.95 -0.51 -4.86
CA ASP A 92 -9.22 -1.69 -4.04
C ASP A 92 -8.59 -2.92 -4.68
N VAL A 93 -8.13 -3.84 -3.84
CA VAL A 93 -7.39 -5.04 -4.26
C VAL A 93 -8.14 -6.28 -3.83
N GLY A 94 -8.46 -7.14 -4.80
CA GLY A 94 -8.99 -8.47 -4.57
C GLY A 94 -7.88 -9.52 -4.56
N CYS A 95 -7.61 -10.10 -3.40
CA CYS A 95 -6.70 -11.22 -3.27
C CYS A 95 -6.89 -11.92 -1.91
N TYR A 96 -7.48 -13.10 -1.91
CA TYR A 96 -7.68 -13.89 -0.69
C TYR A 96 -6.37 -14.17 0.05
N ASN A 97 -5.29 -14.44 -0.69
CA ASN A 97 -4.00 -14.78 -0.10
C ASN A 97 -3.37 -13.61 0.67
N LEU A 98 -3.69 -12.34 0.33
CA LEU A 98 -3.27 -11.19 1.14
C LEU A 98 -3.97 -11.17 2.49
N LEU A 99 -5.29 -11.42 2.51
CA LEU A 99 -6.08 -11.48 3.75
C LEU A 99 -5.57 -12.58 4.68
N ASP A 100 -5.39 -13.78 4.15
CA ASP A 100 -4.87 -14.93 4.91
C ASP A 100 -3.45 -14.67 5.43
N THR A 101 -2.57 -14.12 4.60
CA THR A 101 -1.20 -13.83 5.01
C THR A 101 -1.13 -12.71 6.04
N ASN A 102 -1.94 -11.64 5.90
CA ASN A 102 -2.05 -10.59 6.91
C ASN A 102 -2.46 -11.20 8.27
N ALA A 103 -3.55 -11.98 8.29
CA ALA A 103 -4.05 -12.60 9.52
C ALA A 103 -3.00 -13.51 10.17
N ARG A 104 -2.29 -14.31 9.38
CA ARG A 104 -1.24 -15.22 9.84
C ARG A 104 -0.03 -14.47 10.42
N ILE A 105 0.44 -13.40 9.75
CA ILE A 105 1.55 -12.59 10.25
C ILE A 105 1.14 -11.87 11.54
N CYS A 106 -0.04 -11.25 11.58
CA CYS A 106 -0.53 -10.55 12.77
C CYS A 106 -0.76 -11.49 13.98
N SER A 107 -1.05 -12.77 13.73
CA SER A 107 -1.16 -13.76 14.80
C SER A 107 0.20 -14.27 15.33
N LYS A 108 1.23 -14.20 14.50
CA LYS A 108 2.57 -14.74 14.80
C LYS A 108 3.54 -13.70 15.34
N PHE A 109 3.45 -12.49 14.89
CA PHE A 109 4.39 -11.41 15.22
C PHE A 109 3.70 -10.24 15.93
N PRO A 110 4.41 -9.51 16.79
CA PRO A 110 3.86 -8.32 17.42
C PRO A 110 3.51 -7.24 16.39
N THR A 111 2.29 -6.74 16.48
CA THR A 111 1.78 -5.63 15.66
C THR A 111 1.11 -4.59 16.55
N TYR A 112 1.18 -3.33 16.15
CA TYR A 112 0.66 -2.20 16.91
C TYR A 112 -0.45 -1.45 16.17
N SER A 113 -1.09 -2.11 15.19
CA SER A 113 -2.15 -1.49 14.39
C SER A 113 -3.42 -1.27 15.20
N GLU A 114 -3.99 -0.09 15.10
CA GLU A 114 -5.31 0.25 15.64
C GLU A 114 -6.46 -0.15 14.70
N TYR A 115 -6.15 -0.54 13.47
CA TYR A 115 -7.15 -0.95 12.48
C TYR A 115 -7.69 -2.34 12.80
N LYS A 116 -9.02 -2.42 12.95
CA LYS A 116 -9.72 -3.68 13.28
C LYS A 116 -9.81 -4.64 12.10
N GLU A 117 -9.86 -4.10 10.89
CA GLU A 117 -10.02 -4.87 9.66
C GLU A 117 -8.94 -4.49 8.66
N TYR A 118 -8.45 -5.49 7.96
CA TYR A 118 -7.47 -5.29 6.90
C TYR A 118 -8.19 -5.10 5.55
N HIS A 119 -8.01 -3.94 4.94
CA HIS A 119 -8.53 -3.60 3.62
C HIS A 119 -7.37 -3.41 2.65
N PRO A 120 -6.98 -4.45 1.88
CA PRO A 120 -5.88 -4.33 0.93
C PRO A 120 -6.22 -3.32 -0.17
N HIS A 121 -5.32 -2.39 -0.39
CA HIS A 121 -5.48 -1.33 -1.39
C HIS A 121 -4.12 -0.87 -1.91
N LEU A 122 -4.16 -0.25 -3.07
CA LEU A 122 -3.04 0.42 -3.70
C LEU A 122 -3.32 1.91 -3.70
N THR A 123 -2.51 2.69 -2.98
CA THR A 123 -2.65 4.15 -2.94
C THR A 123 -2.24 4.75 -4.28
N ILE A 124 -3.01 5.72 -4.77
CA ILE A 124 -2.78 6.46 -6.00
C ILE A 124 -2.24 7.84 -5.69
N ALA A 125 -2.95 8.58 -4.84
CA ALA A 125 -2.58 9.94 -4.45
C ALA A 125 -3.29 10.37 -3.16
N TYR A 126 -2.69 11.32 -2.48
CA TYR A 126 -3.32 12.11 -1.43
C TYR A 126 -3.84 13.42 -2.04
N LEU A 127 -5.12 13.67 -1.94
CA LEU A 127 -5.80 14.80 -2.55
C LEU A 127 -6.40 15.71 -1.48
N LYS A 128 -6.54 16.99 -1.78
CA LYS A 128 -7.27 17.91 -0.92
C LYS A 128 -8.70 17.40 -0.70
N LYS A 129 -9.24 17.67 0.46
CA LYS A 129 -10.57 17.20 0.88
C LYS A 129 -11.63 17.44 -0.17
N GLY A 130 -12.37 16.40 -0.55
CA GLY A 130 -13.43 16.41 -1.56
C GLY A 130 -12.96 16.32 -3.01
N MET A 131 -11.65 16.38 -3.28
CA MET A 131 -11.14 16.34 -4.66
C MET A 131 -11.11 14.92 -5.24
N ALA A 132 -11.17 13.89 -4.41
CA ALA A 132 -11.18 12.50 -4.87
C ALA A 132 -12.49 12.10 -5.57
N ASP A 133 -13.61 12.74 -5.26
CA ASP A 133 -14.95 12.30 -5.70
C ASP A 133 -15.09 12.19 -7.22
N LYS A 134 -14.50 13.08 -7.98
CA LYS A 134 -14.57 13.07 -9.45
C LYS A 134 -13.79 11.91 -10.10
N TYR A 135 -12.87 11.28 -9.36
CA TYR A 135 -12.09 10.13 -9.83
C TYR A 135 -12.75 8.79 -9.50
N LEU A 136 -13.77 8.81 -8.64
CA LEU A 136 -14.55 7.63 -8.31
C LEU A 136 -15.47 7.35 -9.49
N GLN A 137 -15.16 6.33 -10.27
CA GLN A 137 -15.95 5.99 -11.45
C GLN A 137 -16.89 4.85 -11.14
N ASP A 138 -18.17 5.02 -11.52
CA ASP A 138 -19.15 3.93 -11.60
C ASP A 138 -18.89 2.97 -12.78
N SER A 139 -17.83 3.20 -13.54
CA SER A 139 -17.45 2.39 -14.68
C SER A 139 -16.68 1.15 -14.25
N ILE A 140 -17.02 0.02 -14.87
CA ILE A 140 -16.28 -1.23 -14.73
C ILE A 140 -14.84 -0.99 -15.13
N MET A 141 -13.93 -1.17 -14.16
CA MET A 141 -12.49 -1.14 -14.45
C MET A 141 -12.12 -2.30 -15.38
N PRO A 142 -11.18 -2.11 -16.31
CA PRO A 142 -10.59 -3.24 -17.02
C PRO A 142 -9.95 -4.21 -16.02
N LEU A 143 -9.95 -5.50 -16.36
CA LEU A 143 -9.28 -6.50 -15.54
C LEU A 143 -7.77 -6.23 -15.53
N ILE A 144 -7.25 -5.85 -14.37
CA ILE A 144 -5.82 -5.63 -14.15
C ILE A 144 -5.32 -6.61 -13.10
N LEU A 145 -4.39 -7.45 -13.51
CA LEU A 145 -3.72 -8.41 -12.65
C LEU A 145 -2.26 -7.98 -12.47
N LEU A 146 -1.80 -7.90 -11.23
CA LEU A 146 -0.43 -7.52 -10.90
C LEU A 146 0.29 -8.67 -10.20
N LYS A 147 1.51 -8.94 -10.67
CA LYS A 147 2.39 -9.93 -10.04
C LYS A 147 3.28 -9.24 -9.01
N PRO A 148 3.40 -9.79 -7.78
CA PRO A 148 4.31 -9.25 -6.78
C PRO A 148 5.77 -9.36 -7.27
N GLN A 149 6.55 -8.30 -7.05
CA GLN A 149 7.96 -8.21 -7.44
C GLN A 149 8.91 -8.38 -6.27
N CYS A 150 8.56 -7.80 -5.14
CA CYS A 150 9.34 -7.84 -3.90
C CYS A 150 8.44 -7.61 -2.71
N PHE A 151 8.93 -7.87 -1.51
CA PHE A 151 8.38 -7.24 -0.33
C PHE A 151 9.33 -6.16 0.18
N ILE A 152 8.75 -5.14 0.79
CA ILE A 152 9.44 -3.98 1.34
C ILE A 152 9.13 -3.96 2.83
N TRP A 153 10.15 -3.99 3.64
CA TRP A 153 10.01 -3.76 5.06
C TRP A 153 10.62 -2.41 5.42
N SER A 154 9.75 -1.42 5.57
CA SER A 154 10.14 -0.08 5.95
C SER A 154 10.24 0.01 7.47
N LYS A 155 11.46 0.13 7.96
CA LYS A 155 11.73 0.43 9.36
C LYS A 155 11.75 1.94 9.53
N VAL A 156 10.76 2.50 10.19
CA VAL A 156 10.60 3.95 10.34
C VAL A 156 11.55 4.51 11.40
N ASP A 157 12.84 4.56 11.10
CA ASP A 157 13.85 5.36 11.81
C ASP A 157 14.55 6.27 10.80
N GLU A 158 14.86 7.50 11.18
CA GLU A 158 15.45 8.54 10.33
C GLU A 158 16.75 8.11 9.62
N ASP A 159 17.44 7.09 10.11
CA ASP A 159 18.72 6.58 9.60
C ASP A 159 18.61 5.19 8.95
N GLU A 160 17.46 4.51 8.95
CA GLU A 160 17.32 3.15 8.43
C GLU A 160 16.62 3.17 7.07
N LYS A 161 17.33 2.68 6.05
CA LYS A 161 16.78 2.50 4.70
C LYS A 161 15.79 1.33 4.67
N ASP A 162 14.79 1.43 3.82
CA ASP A 162 13.88 0.33 3.50
C ASP A 162 14.64 -0.92 3.07
N ILE A 163 14.25 -2.06 3.63
CA ILE A 163 14.77 -3.35 3.24
C ILE A 163 13.91 -3.88 2.10
N LYS A 164 14.41 -3.83 0.87
CA LYS A 164 13.75 -4.42 -0.32
C LYS A 164 14.29 -5.83 -0.55
N ILE A 165 13.42 -6.82 -0.42
CA ILE A 165 13.77 -8.23 -0.63
C ILE A 165 13.03 -8.74 -1.87
N LYS A 166 13.81 -9.11 -2.90
CA LYS A 166 13.26 -9.74 -4.09
C LYS A 166 12.90 -11.20 -3.80
N TRP A 167 11.85 -11.66 -4.44
CA TRP A 167 11.50 -13.07 -4.46
C TRP A 167 12.56 -13.82 -5.31
N THR A 168 13.32 -14.67 -4.69
CA THR A 168 14.24 -15.60 -5.36
C THR A 168 13.83 -17.03 -5.07
#